data_96fb0e65733525d29326bce9220fb636
#
_entry.id   96fb0e65733525d29326bce9220fb636
#
_cell.length_a   1.000
_cell.length_b   1.000
_cell.length_c   1.000
_cell.angle_alpha   90.00
_cell.angle_beta   90.00
_cell.angle_gamma   90.00
#
_symmetry.space_group_name_H-M   'P 1'
#
loop_
_entity.id
_entity.type
_entity.pdbx_description
1 polymer ?
#
loop_
_entity_poly.entity_id
_entity_poly.type
_entity_poly.pdbx_seq_one_letter_code
_entity_poly.pdbx_strand_id
1 'polypeptide(L)'
;MPIPQDQIDPDAAKVVRRLARSGFAAYLVGGCVRDLLLGRKPKDFEVATSATPPEIKALFRNCRIIGRRFRLAHIFFGQKIIETSTFRANPREVEPPEDDDAPLDALQGHGDNELYIRRDNVFGSAEEDARRRDFTINGLFYDLDGDQVIDDVEGLPDLERRTVRTIGDPDVRFREDPIRIRRALKFSARLNF
;
A
#
# COMPACT_ATOMS: atom_id res chain seq x y z
N MET A 1 -16.75 11.44 -1.34
CA MET A 1 -17.16 11.60 -2.78
C MET A 1 -17.22 10.20 -3.38
N PRO A 2 -18.31 9.83 -4.08
CA PRO A 2 -18.39 8.52 -4.74
C PRO A 2 -17.40 8.47 -5.91
N ILE A 3 -16.73 7.34 -6.07
CA ILE A 3 -15.85 7.08 -7.21
C ILE A 3 -16.71 6.51 -8.35
N PRO A 4 -16.69 7.11 -9.57
CA PRO A 4 -17.44 6.57 -10.70
C PRO A 4 -16.97 5.14 -11.04
N GLN A 5 -17.89 4.17 -10.97
CA GLN A 5 -17.60 2.75 -11.17
C GLN A 5 -17.07 2.45 -12.58
N ASP A 6 -17.47 3.24 -13.57
CA ASP A 6 -17.03 3.14 -14.96
C ASP A 6 -15.58 3.58 -15.18
N GLN A 7 -14.98 4.31 -14.23
CA GLN A 7 -13.59 4.71 -14.27
C GLN A 7 -12.64 3.69 -13.61
N ILE A 8 -13.21 2.70 -12.94
CA ILE A 8 -12.44 1.63 -12.29
C ILE A 8 -12.04 0.59 -13.34
N ASP A 9 -10.75 0.22 -13.35
CA ASP A 9 -10.25 -0.82 -14.24
C ASP A 9 -10.98 -2.15 -13.97
N PRO A 10 -11.60 -2.77 -14.99
CA PRO A 10 -12.40 -3.96 -14.82
C PRO A 10 -11.58 -5.18 -14.35
N ASP A 11 -10.28 -5.23 -14.65
CA ASP A 11 -9.44 -6.34 -14.21
C ASP A 11 -9.03 -6.16 -12.75
N ALA A 12 -8.75 -4.91 -12.31
CA ALA A 12 -8.55 -4.60 -10.90
C ALA A 12 -9.81 -4.93 -10.07
N ALA A 13 -10.99 -4.55 -10.57
CA ALA A 13 -12.27 -4.90 -9.93
C ALA A 13 -12.48 -6.42 -9.84
N LYS A 14 -12.10 -7.20 -10.87
CA LYS A 14 -12.14 -8.68 -10.82
C LYS A 14 -11.22 -9.24 -9.73
N VAL A 15 -10.03 -8.67 -9.56
CA VAL A 15 -9.08 -9.09 -8.51
C VAL A 15 -9.68 -8.86 -7.13
N VAL A 16 -10.15 -7.64 -6.85
CA VAL A 16 -10.76 -7.29 -5.57
C VAL A 16 -11.94 -8.21 -5.25
N ARG A 17 -12.91 -8.33 -6.18
CA ARG A 17 -14.10 -9.17 -5.98
C ARG A 17 -13.77 -10.65 -5.81
N ARG A 18 -12.75 -11.18 -6.47
CA ARG A 18 -12.34 -12.57 -6.30
C ARG A 18 -11.74 -12.80 -4.91
N LEU A 19 -10.90 -11.90 -4.42
CA LEU A 19 -10.36 -11.95 -3.06
C LEU A 19 -11.49 -11.86 -2.03
N ALA A 20 -12.41 -10.90 -2.16
CA ALA A 20 -13.55 -10.73 -1.26
C ALA A 20 -14.44 -11.97 -1.21
N ARG A 21 -14.78 -12.57 -2.35
CA ARG A 21 -15.55 -13.83 -2.44
C ARG A 21 -14.83 -15.02 -1.81
N SER A 22 -13.52 -14.97 -1.67
CA SER A 22 -12.70 -15.99 -1.02
C SER A 22 -12.51 -15.74 0.48
N GLY A 23 -13.21 -14.72 1.05
CA GLY A 23 -13.20 -14.41 2.47
C GLY A 23 -12.09 -13.45 2.90
N PHE A 24 -11.38 -12.83 1.97
CA PHE A 24 -10.32 -11.86 2.28
C PHE A 24 -10.82 -10.43 2.13
N ALA A 25 -10.43 -9.55 3.05
CA ALA A 25 -10.57 -8.11 2.84
C ALA A 25 -9.70 -7.70 1.65
N ALA A 26 -10.25 -6.89 0.72
CA ALA A 26 -9.52 -6.45 -0.46
C ALA A 26 -10.05 -5.10 -0.95
N TYR A 27 -9.13 -4.16 -1.21
CA TYR A 27 -9.43 -2.79 -1.57
C TYR A 27 -8.56 -2.31 -2.73
N LEU A 28 -9.07 -1.36 -3.51
CA LEU A 28 -8.19 -0.50 -4.32
C LEU A 28 -7.49 0.48 -3.39
N VAL A 29 -6.21 0.80 -3.67
CA VAL A 29 -5.40 1.59 -2.74
C VAL A 29 -4.47 2.58 -3.41
N GLY A 30 -4.09 3.61 -2.69
CA GLY A 30 -2.97 4.45 -3.07
C GLY A 30 -3.26 5.41 -4.21
N GLY A 31 -2.35 5.46 -5.16
CA GLY A 31 -2.37 6.42 -6.26
C GLY A 31 -3.61 6.36 -7.14
N CYS A 32 -4.18 5.18 -7.36
CA CYS A 32 -5.39 5.06 -8.17
C CYS A 32 -6.62 5.65 -7.46
N VAL A 33 -6.77 5.43 -6.17
CA VAL A 33 -7.87 6.01 -5.38
C VAL A 33 -7.79 7.53 -5.38
N ARG A 34 -6.61 8.08 -5.08
CA ARG A 34 -6.35 9.52 -5.16
C ARG A 34 -6.68 10.09 -6.53
N ASP A 35 -6.17 9.49 -7.60
CA ASP A 35 -6.36 10.02 -8.95
C ASP A 35 -7.84 9.96 -9.36
N LEU A 36 -8.59 8.91 -9.01
CA LEU A 36 -10.04 8.82 -9.22
C LEU A 36 -10.81 9.90 -8.46
N LEU A 37 -10.47 10.16 -7.20
CA LEU A 37 -11.09 11.21 -6.39
C LEU A 37 -10.84 12.62 -6.95
N LEU A 38 -9.70 12.81 -7.63
CA LEU A 38 -9.36 14.05 -8.34
C LEU A 38 -9.96 14.13 -9.75
N GLY A 39 -10.81 13.17 -10.17
CA GLY A 39 -11.36 13.10 -11.51
C GLY A 39 -10.30 12.83 -12.59
N ARG A 40 -9.19 12.23 -12.24
CA ARG A 40 -8.09 11.89 -13.15
C ARG A 40 -8.10 10.39 -13.44
N LYS A 41 -7.77 10.01 -14.67
CA LYS A 41 -7.61 8.61 -15.03
C LYS A 41 -6.32 8.06 -14.39
N PRO A 42 -6.39 7.02 -13.54
CA PRO A 42 -5.21 6.39 -12.98
C PRO A 42 -4.35 5.74 -14.09
N LYS A 43 -3.05 5.79 -13.91
CA LYS A 43 -2.12 5.11 -14.80
C LYS A 43 -2.10 3.60 -14.51
N ASP A 44 -2.02 3.26 -13.23
CA ASP A 44 -1.91 1.90 -12.73
C ASP A 44 -2.91 1.72 -11.58
N PHE A 45 -3.42 0.50 -11.38
CA PHE A 45 -4.29 0.14 -10.27
C PHE A 45 -3.57 -0.81 -9.34
N GLU A 46 -3.61 -0.49 -8.05
CA GLU A 46 -3.04 -1.27 -6.96
C GLU A 46 -4.14 -1.85 -6.09
N VAL A 47 -3.97 -3.09 -5.66
CA VAL A 47 -4.87 -3.78 -4.72
C VAL A 47 -4.11 -4.11 -3.46
N ALA A 48 -4.73 -3.89 -2.30
CA ALA A 48 -4.23 -4.42 -1.03
C ALA A 48 -5.27 -5.35 -0.41
N THR A 49 -4.81 -6.40 0.27
CA THR A 49 -5.67 -7.46 0.79
C THR A 49 -5.13 -8.07 2.08
N SER A 50 -6.01 -8.71 2.87
CA SER A 50 -5.61 -9.54 4.00
C SER A 50 -5.02 -10.90 3.57
N ALA A 51 -5.19 -11.30 2.30
CA ALA A 51 -4.61 -12.55 1.80
C ALA A 51 -3.08 -12.47 1.75
N THR A 52 -2.41 -13.50 2.24
CA THR A 52 -0.95 -13.66 2.15
C THR A 52 -0.51 -13.96 0.72
N PRO A 53 0.78 -13.75 0.35
CA PRO A 53 1.25 -14.03 -0.99
C PRO A 53 1.02 -15.48 -1.47
N PRO A 54 1.17 -16.53 -0.64
CA PRO A 54 0.79 -17.89 -1.03
C PRO A 54 -0.70 -18.05 -1.33
N GLU A 55 -1.59 -17.43 -0.53
CA GLU A 55 -3.03 -17.48 -0.74
C GLU A 55 -3.43 -16.76 -2.03
N ILE A 56 -2.87 -15.57 -2.30
CA ILE A 56 -3.07 -14.86 -3.57
C ILE A 56 -2.62 -15.77 -4.73
N LYS A 57 -1.45 -16.40 -4.62
CA LYS A 57 -0.94 -17.31 -5.64
C LYS A 57 -1.84 -18.52 -5.87
N ALA A 58 -2.45 -19.06 -4.82
CA ALA A 58 -3.40 -20.17 -4.92
C ALA A 58 -4.70 -19.77 -5.64
N LEU A 59 -5.17 -18.53 -5.39
CA LEU A 59 -6.37 -18.01 -6.03
C LEU A 59 -6.18 -17.65 -7.51
N PHE A 60 -5.01 -17.17 -7.90
CA PHE A 60 -4.76 -16.66 -9.26
C PHE A 60 -3.70 -17.48 -9.98
N ARG A 61 -4.10 -18.28 -11.01
CA ARG A 61 -3.17 -19.07 -11.84
C ARG A 61 -2.18 -18.18 -12.59
N ASN A 62 -2.62 -16.99 -13.03
CA ASN A 62 -1.87 -15.99 -13.76
C ASN A 62 -1.12 -15.01 -12.81
N CYS A 63 -0.60 -15.51 -11.68
CA CYS A 63 0.06 -14.70 -10.67
C CYS A 63 1.54 -15.13 -10.51
N ARG A 64 2.41 -14.14 -10.33
CA ARG A 64 3.81 -14.32 -9.90
C ARG A 64 4.08 -13.48 -8.67
N ILE A 65 4.76 -14.06 -7.69
CA ILE A 65 5.24 -13.32 -6.52
C ILE A 65 6.60 -12.73 -6.86
N ILE A 66 6.73 -11.41 -6.76
CA ILE A 66 7.92 -10.64 -7.12
C ILE A 66 8.48 -9.97 -5.87
N GLY A 67 9.80 -9.87 -5.81
CA GLY A 67 10.54 -9.21 -4.73
C GLY A 67 10.93 -10.14 -3.60
N ARG A 68 12.14 -9.90 -3.06
CA ARG A 68 12.65 -10.61 -1.87
C ARG A 68 12.25 -9.90 -0.58
N ARG A 69 12.35 -8.57 -0.58
CA ARG A 69 12.04 -7.70 0.57
C ARG A 69 10.56 -7.36 0.64
N PHE A 70 9.95 -7.03 -0.51
CA PHE A 70 8.54 -6.70 -0.64
C PHE A 70 7.92 -7.74 -1.57
N ARG A 71 7.20 -8.69 -0.98
CA ARG A 71 6.53 -9.73 -1.76
C ARG A 71 5.23 -9.17 -2.35
N LEU A 72 5.30 -8.74 -3.60
CA LEU A 72 4.14 -8.29 -4.37
C LEU A 72 3.63 -9.42 -5.26
N ALA A 73 2.34 -9.57 -5.32
CA ALA A 73 1.70 -10.45 -6.29
C ALA A 73 1.38 -9.65 -7.56
N HIS A 74 2.02 -10.00 -8.66
CA HIS A 74 1.71 -9.49 -9.99
C HIS A 74 0.70 -10.43 -10.65
N ILE A 75 -0.53 -9.96 -10.83
CA ILE A 75 -1.60 -10.70 -11.49
C ILE A 75 -1.70 -10.19 -12.93
N PHE A 76 -1.51 -11.09 -13.90
CA PHE A 76 -1.38 -10.75 -15.31
C PHE A 76 -2.70 -10.85 -16.05
N PHE A 77 -3.08 -9.83 -16.79
CA PHE A 77 -4.18 -9.80 -17.73
C PHE A 77 -3.63 -9.42 -19.13
N GLY A 78 -3.18 -10.44 -19.86
CA GLY A 78 -2.38 -10.20 -21.05
C GLY A 78 -1.08 -9.48 -20.74
N GLN A 79 -0.91 -8.27 -21.26
CA GLN A 79 0.26 -7.43 -20.96
C GLN A 79 0.06 -6.51 -19.74
N LYS A 80 -1.18 -6.40 -19.25
CA LYS A 80 -1.49 -5.60 -18.06
C LYS A 80 -1.16 -6.38 -16.80
N ILE A 81 -0.67 -5.67 -15.79
CA ILE A 81 -0.37 -6.22 -14.46
C ILE A 81 -1.22 -5.47 -13.44
N ILE A 82 -1.90 -6.20 -12.58
CA ILE A 82 -2.50 -5.67 -11.36
C ILE A 82 -1.59 -6.04 -10.20
N GLU A 83 -0.97 -5.03 -9.60
CA GLU A 83 -0.13 -5.21 -8.41
C GLU A 83 -1.02 -5.42 -7.20
N THR A 84 -0.79 -6.52 -6.49
CA THR A 84 -1.57 -6.89 -5.31
C THR A 84 -0.62 -7.16 -4.14
N SER A 85 -0.81 -6.42 -3.05
CA SER A 85 -0.02 -6.54 -1.82
C SER A 85 -0.86 -7.07 -0.67
N THR A 86 -0.23 -7.83 0.23
CA THR A 86 -0.81 -8.12 1.54
C THR A 86 -0.70 -6.89 2.43
N PHE A 87 -1.71 -6.62 3.28
CA PHE A 87 -1.63 -5.57 4.28
C PHE A 87 -0.41 -5.78 5.18
N ARG A 88 0.27 -4.69 5.51
CA ARG A 88 1.50 -4.72 6.30
C ARG A 88 1.40 -3.82 7.51
N ALA A 89 1.91 -4.30 8.62
CA ALA A 89 2.15 -3.49 9.81
C ALA A 89 3.52 -2.82 9.78
N ASN A 90 3.71 -1.83 10.66
CA ASN A 90 5.02 -1.25 10.89
C ASN A 90 5.85 -2.22 11.75
N PRO A 91 7.01 -2.71 11.28
CA PRO A 91 7.82 -3.67 12.04
C PRO A 91 8.32 -3.15 13.40
N ARG A 92 8.25 -1.83 13.65
CA ARG A 92 8.65 -1.21 14.92
C ARG A 92 7.54 -1.17 15.96
N GLU A 93 6.29 -1.32 15.52
CA GLU A 93 5.10 -1.29 16.39
C GLU A 93 4.66 -2.69 16.80
N VAL A 94 5.24 -3.72 16.18
CA VAL A 94 4.98 -5.12 16.51
C VAL A 94 6.11 -5.61 17.40
N GLU A 95 5.78 -6.03 18.63
CA GLU A 95 6.75 -6.72 19.49
C GLU A 95 7.34 -7.93 18.74
N PRO A 96 8.67 -8.12 18.79
CA PRO A 96 9.27 -9.29 18.13
C PRO A 96 8.66 -10.55 18.75
N PRO A 97 8.33 -11.58 17.94
CA PRO A 97 7.92 -12.86 18.49
C PRO A 97 9.04 -13.37 19.44
N GLU A 98 8.64 -13.89 20.60
CA GLU A 98 9.53 -14.48 21.61
C GLU A 98 10.13 -15.83 21.14
N ASP A 99 10.55 -15.95 19.90
CA ASP A 99 11.21 -17.14 19.38
C ASP A 99 12.72 -16.94 19.46
N ASP A 100 13.33 -17.59 20.45
CA ASP A 100 14.76 -17.64 20.79
C ASP A 100 15.67 -18.29 19.72
N ASP A 101 15.17 -18.64 18.54
CA ASP A 101 15.91 -19.35 17.48
C ASP A 101 16.30 -18.46 16.27
N ALA A 102 16.27 -17.13 16.40
CA ALA A 102 16.83 -16.27 15.36
C ALA A 102 18.36 -16.29 15.40
N PRO A 103 19.09 -16.60 14.29
CA PRO A 103 20.55 -16.63 14.31
C PRO A 103 21.13 -15.26 14.72
N LEU A 104 22.01 -15.25 15.71
CA LEU A 104 22.69 -14.06 16.27
C LEU A 104 23.49 -13.22 15.25
N ASP A 105 23.74 -13.74 14.05
CA ASP A 105 24.42 -13.05 12.94
C ASP A 105 23.59 -11.91 12.31
N ALA A 106 22.33 -11.75 12.69
CA ALA A 106 21.48 -10.65 12.18
C ALA A 106 21.67 -9.33 12.92
N LEU A 107 22.41 -9.32 14.05
CA LEU A 107 22.53 -8.18 14.95
C LEU A 107 23.84 -7.38 14.86
N GLN A 108 24.81 -7.82 14.05
CA GLN A 108 26.09 -7.12 13.90
C GLN A 108 26.14 -6.28 12.63
N GLY A 109 25.58 -5.08 12.71
CA GLY A 109 25.76 -4.02 11.73
C GLY A 109 25.99 -2.71 12.44
N HIS A 110 27.23 -2.41 12.77
CA HIS A 110 27.64 -1.12 13.31
C HIS A 110 27.42 -0.01 12.28
N GLY A 111 26.73 1.06 12.65
CA GLY A 111 26.66 2.28 11.88
C GLY A 111 25.32 3.02 12.03
N ASP A 112 25.36 4.32 12.22
CA ASP A 112 24.36 5.35 12.49
C ASP A 112 23.02 5.34 11.70
N ASN A 113 22.50 4.20 11.31
CA ASN A 113 21.29 4.02 10.49
C ASN A 113 20.26 3.09 11.15
N GLU A 114 19.96 3.25 12.43
CA GLU A 114 18.90 2.49 13.12
C GLU A 114 17.50 2.73 12.54
N LEU A 115 17.35 3.69 11.63
CA LEU A 115 16.07 4.09 11.04
C LEU A 115 15.70 3.33 9.75
N TYR A 116 16.63 2.58 9.13
CA TYR A 116 16.31 1.83 7.92
C TYR A 116 15.48 0.58 8.21
N ILE A 117 14.27 0.51 7.65
CA ILE A 117 13.43 -0.68 7.71
C ILE A 117 14.07 -1.78 6.86
N ARG A 118 14.72 -2.76 7.50
CA ARG A 118 15.41 -3.87 6.82
C ARG A 118 14.50 -5.05 6.51
N ARG A 119 13.39 -5.25 7.25
CA ARG A 119 12.39 -6.30 7.03
C ARG A 119 11.00 -5.67 7.02
N ASP A 120 10.23 -5.90 5.98
CA ASP A 120 8.91 -5.30 5.76
C ASP A 120 7.86 -6.36 5.37
N ASN A 121 7.98 -7.54 5.97
CA ASN A 121 7.05 -8.65 5.76
C ASN A 121 6.21 -8.96 7.02
N VAL A 122 6.01 -7.98 7.88
CA VAL A 122 5.06 -8.09 8.98
C VAL A 122 3.68 -7.77 8.42
N PHE A 123 2.79 -8.75 8.43
CA PHE A 123 1.41 -8.57 7.96
C PHE A 123 0.57 -7.91 9.05
N GLY A 124 -0.40 -7.08 8.63
CA GLY A 124 -1.23 -6.31 9.53
C GLY A 124 -2.64 -6.10 9.03
N SER A 125 -3.32 -5.13 9.62
CA SER A 125 -4.65 -4.66 9.21
C SER A 125 -4.57 -3.66 8.05
N ALA A 126 -5.71 -3.32 7.45
CA ALA A 126 -5.81 -2.27 6.44
C ALA A 126 -5.40 -0.90 6.99
N GLU A 127 -5.78 -0.61 8.26
CA GLU A 127 -5.44 0.62 8.96
C GLU A 127 -3.91 0.75 9.17
N GLU A 128 -3.26 -0.33 9.61
CA GLU A 128 -1.80 -0.37 9.77
C GLU A 128 -1.08 -0.17 8.43
N ASP A 129 -1.59 -0.79 7.35
CA ASP A 129 -1.03 -0.61 6.01
C ASP A 129 -1.21 0.83 5.51
N ALA A 130 -2.33 1.49 5.82
CA ALA A 130 -2.55 2.91 5.51
C ALA A 130 -1.53 3.79 6.25
N ARG A 131 -1.35 3.57 7.56
CA ARG A 131 -0.45 4.36 8.41
C ARG A 131 1.03 4.26 8.05
N ARG A 132 1.47 3.15 7.49
CA ARG A 132 2.88 2.98 7.06
C ARG A 132 3.20 3.61 5.71
N ARG A 133 2.21 4.03 4.92
CA ARG A 133 2.42 4.67 3.61
C ARG A 133 3.14 6.02 3.77
N ASP A 134 3.56 6.60 2.64
CA ASP A 134 4.38 7.81 2.64
C ASP A 134 3.58 9.09 2.93
N PHE A 135 2.50 9.32 2.19
CA PHE A 135 1.69 10.54 2.24
C PHE A 135 0.22 10.21 2.44
N THR A 136 -0.49 11.08 3.16
CA THR A 136 -1.91 10.93 3.48
C THR A 136 -2.77 10.71 2.25
N ILE A 137 -2.52 11.48 1.18
CA ILE A 137 -3.22 11.37 -0.11
C ILE A 137 -3.00 10.02 -0.83
N ASN A 138 -2.02 9.23 -0.43
CA ASN A 138 -1.75 7.89 -0.91
C ASN A 138 -2.13 6.79 0.09
N GLY A 139 -2.63 7.18 1.27
CA GLY A 139 -3.10 6.27 2.31
C GLY A 139 -4.58 5.95 2.21
N LEU A 140 -5.24 6.34 1.13
CA LEU A 140 -6.66 6.11 0.90
C LEU A 140 -6.92 4.73 0.32
N PHE A 141 -7.95 4.07 0.82
CA PHE A 141 -8.46 2.79 0.35
C PHE A 141 -9.88 2.96 -0.19
N TYR A 142 -10.26 2.12 -1.13
CA TYR A 142 -11.61 2.13 -1.67
C TYR A 142 -12.19 0.72 -1.65
N ASP A 143 -13.31 0.59 -0.93
CA ASP A 143 -14.13 -0.61 -0.88
C ASP A 143 -15.09 -0.61 -2.08
N LEU A 144 -14.89 -1.56 -2.98
CA LEU A 144 -15.72 -1.73 -4.19
C LEU A 144 -17.13 -2.20 -3.89
N ASP A 145 -17.32 -3.01 -2.87
CA ASP A 145 -18.62 -3.60 -2.54
C ASP A 145 -19.46 -2.63 -1.69
N GLY A 146 -18.80 -1.89 -0.78
CA GLY A 146 -19.42 -0.85 0.04
C GLY A 146 -19.54 0.51 -0.67
N ASP A 147 -18.95 0.69 -1.85
CA ASP A 147 -18.87 1.96 -2.59
C ASP A 147 -18.41 3.13 -1.70
N GLN A 148 -17.36 2.89 -0.90
CA GLN A 148 -16.89 3.88 0.06
C GLN A 148 -15.36 4.00 0.09
N VAL A 149 -14.91 5.24 0.33
CA VAL A 149 -13.49 5.52 0.63
C VAL A 149 -13.25 5.32 2.12
N ILE A 150 -12.23 4.56 2.46
CA ILE A 150 -11.72 4.35 3.82
C ILE A 150 -10.51 5.27 3.98
N ASP A 151 -10.55 6.14 4.99
CA ASP A 151 -9.53 7.14 5.26
C ASP A 151 -9.11 7.11 6.74
N ASP A 152 -8.08 6.35 7.05
CA ASP A 152 -7.53 6.22 8.40
C ASP A 152 -6.37 7.19 8.68
N VAL A 153 -6.07 8.10 7.72
CA VAL A 153 -4.87 8.97 7.75
C VAL A 153 -5.15 10.43 7.39
N GLU A 154 -6.43 10.83 7.31
CA GLU A 154 -6.87 12.18 6.94
C GLU A 154 -6.45 12.61 5.51
N GLY A 155 -6.43 11.66 4.58
CA GLY A 155 -6.06 11.92 3.19
C GLY A 155 -7.10 12.69 2.41
N LEU A 156 -8.41 12.51 2.69
CA LEU A 156 -9.49 13.24 2.05
C LEU A 156 -9.42 14.76 2.31
N PRO A 157 -9.27 15.23 3.59
CA PRO A 157 -9.07 16.65 3.86
C PRO A 157 -7.83 17.23 3.17
N ASP A 158 -6.74 16.46 3.07
CA ASP A 158 -5.52 16.93 2.42
C ASP A 158 -5.68 17.01 0.89
N LEU A 159 -6.48 16.13 0.27
CA LEU A 159 -6.86 16.26 -1.14
C LEU A 159 -7.63 17.54 -1.41
N GLU A 160 -8.60 17.87 -0.55
CA GLU A 160 -9.40 19.10 -0.66
C GLU A 160 -8.52 20.35 -0.50
N ARG A 161 -7.58 20.32 0.46
CA ARG A 161 -6.63 21.41 0.72
C ARG A 161 -5.49 21.48 -0.29
N ARG A 162 -5.39 20.52 -1.20
CA ARG A 162 -4.27 20.38 -2.14
C ARG A 162 -2.92 20.30 -1.44
N THR A 163 -2.82 19.48 -0.40
CA THR A 163 -1.66 19.37 0.46
C THR A 163 -1.01 17.99 0.32
N VAL A 164 0.31 17.97 0.21
CA VAL A 164 1.12 16.75 0.29
C VAL A 164 1.71 16.67 1.69
N ARG A 165 1.10 15.88 2.57
CA ARG A 165 1.50 15.70 3.97
C ARG A 165 1.97 14.27 4.20
N THR A 166 3.07 14.10 4.96
CA THR A 166 3.53 12.78 5.41
C THR A 166 2.56 12.17 6.42
N ILE A 167 2.46 10.85 6.43
CA ILE A 167 1.79 10.12 7.49
C ILE A 167 2.80 9.97 8.63
N GLY A 168 2.53 10.61 9.77
CA GLY A 168 3.45 10.70 10.89
C GLY A 168 4.43 11.90 10.79
N ASP A 169 5.37 11.95 11.72
CA ASP A 169 6.34 13.05 11.84
C ASP A 169 7.24 13.14 10.60
N PRO A 170 7.29 14.30 9.89
CA PRO A 170 8.07 14.46 8.68
C PRO A 170 9.57 14.21 8.88
N ASP A 171 10.15 14.64 10.00
CA ASP A 171 11.58 14.48 10.27
C ASP A 171 11.95 12.99 10.39
N VAL A 172 11.11 12.24 11.09
CA VAL A 172 11.26 10.79 11.21
C VAL A 172 11.09 10.11 9.86
N ARG A 173 10.00 10.42 9.15
CA ARG A 173 9.64 9.77 7.89
C ARG A 173 10.64 10.02 6.77
N PHE A 174 11.21 11.21 6.69
CA PHE A 174 12.23 11.54 5.70
C PHE A 174 13.61 10.95 6.02
N ARG A 175 13.93 10.76 7.30
CA ARG A 175 15.15 10.05 7.72
C ARG A 175 15.05 8.55 7.48
N GLU A 176 13.88 7.95 7.70
CA GLU A 176 13.63 6.52 7.40
C GLU A 176 13.84 6.19 5.92
N ASP A 177 13.38 7.07 5.04
CA ASP A 177 13.49 6.90 3.60
C ASP A 177 13.60 8.27 2.89
N PRO A 178 14.83 8.74 2.60
CA PRO A 178 15.07 10.02 1.91
C PRO A 178 14.44 10.10 0.51
N ILE A 179 14.09 8.97 -0.12
CA ILE A 179 13.40 8.95 -1.41
C ILE A 179 12.03 9.62 -1.30
N ARG A 180 11.41 9.63 -0.10
CA ARG A 180 10.14 10.31 0.14
C ARG A 180 10.20 11.81 -0.14
N ILE A 181 11.34 12.48 0.08
CA ILE A 181 11.52 13.90 -0.27
C ILE A 181 11.33 14.10 -1.77
N ARG A 182 11.99 13.26 -2.58
CA ARG A 182 11.83 13.32 -4.05
C ARG A 182 10.40 12.99 -4.49
N ARG A 183 9.75 12.06 -3.78
CA ARG A 183 8.35 11.71 -4.04
C ARG A 183 7.42 12.86 -3.69
N ALA A 184 7.64 13.59 -2.58
CA ALA A 184 6.88 14.77 -2.21
C ALA A 184 6.93 15.84 -3.31
N LEU A 185 8.15 16.19 -3.78
CA LEU A 185 8.34 17.14 -4.88
C LEU A 185 7.64 16.69 -6.18
N LYS A 186 7.75 15.39 -6.51
CA LYS A 186 7.09 14.82 -7.68
C LYS A 186 5.57 14.91 -7.58
N PHE A 187 4.98 14.61 -6.40
CA PHE A 187 3.54 14.70 -6.21
C PHE A 187 3.06 16.14 -6.22
N SER A 188 3.75 17.06 -5.55
CA SER A 188 3.46 18.49 -5.57
C SER A 188 3.41 19.02 -7.03
N ALA A 189 4.45 18.75 -7.81
CA ALA A 189 4.51 19.18 -9.21
C ALA A 189 3.43 18.50 -10.09
N ARG A 190 3.24 17.16 -9.96
CA ARG A 190 2.27 16.41 -10.79
C ARG A 190 0.82 16.79 -10.47
N LEU A 191 0.50 17.02 -9.21
CA LEU A 191 -0.85 17.29 -8.74
C LEU A 191 -1.18 18.78 -8.75
N ASN A 192 -0.17 19.63 -8.82
CA ASN A 192 -0.27 21.08 -8.63
C ASN A 192 -0.79 21.43 -7.23
N PHE A 193 -0.16 20.83 -6.22
CA PHE A 193 -0.46 20.98 -4.79
C PHE A 193 0.61 21.82 -4.11
#